data_18ec1abcaff4b1328591d6963c52e115
#
_entry.id   18ec1abcaff4b1328591d6963c52e115
#
_cell.length_a   1.000
_cell.length_b   1.000
_cell.length_c   1.000
_cell.angle_alpha   90.00
_cell.angle_beta   90.00
_cell.angle_gamma   90.00
#
_symmetry.space_group_name_H-M   'P 1'
#
loop_
_entity.id
_entity.type
_entity.pdbx_description
1 polymer ?
#
loop_
_entity_poly.entity_id
_entity_poly.type
_entity_poly.pdbx_seq_one_letter_code
_entity_poly.pdbx_strand_id
1 'polypeptide(L)'
;MKKKLPVIIAVVLIIVIIAITMGVKVLERFSYSKERMDLGSYYGIESGEDVALVLNNEIKEEKGRLSEGRCYLPLDTVHAYLNDRFYADYNENLLLYTTPDEIIRAEGGSAGEEGYVPAFMDNGVMDGALDYVKKDTNFSFELVQGPNRAVLTTSWGEHQAADIKKDTAVRYQGGVKSDILTDVKAGDKVVILEEMENWSKVATSDGFLGYVENKRLENLRSETLIPVTDYQEPEYTSIRRDHKISLGWHQVTSEAANSTLSTVLDGVSGMNVISPTWFFLSDNEGIFVSIGSK
;
A
#
# COMPACT_ATOMS: atom_id res chain seq x y z
N MET A 1 -31.47 -74.14 -19.37
CA MET A 1 -30.47 -73.09 -19.56
C MET A 1 -31.06 -71.72 -20.01
N LYS A 2 -32.10 -71.70 -20.90
CA LYS A 2 -32.67 -70.48 -21.48
C LYS A 2 -33.30 -69.45 -20.43
N LYS A 3 -33.78 -69.87 -19.26
CA LYS A 3 -34.42 -69.03 -18.27
C LYS A 3 -33.46 -68.20 -17.36
N LYS A 4 -32.15 -68.56 -17.32
CA LYS A 4 -31.14 -67.86 -16.49
C LYS A 4 -30.42 -66.76 -17.27
N LEU A 5 -30.49 -66.74 -18.59
CA LEU A 5 -29.80 -65.74 -19.44
C LEU A 5 -30.24 -64.26 -19.15
N PRO A 6 -31.56 -63.97 -19.08
CA PRO A 6 -31.97 -62.58 -18.80
C PRO A 6 -31.55 -62.11 -17.42
N VAL A 7 -31.49 -62.97 -16.42
CA VAL A 7 -31.00 -62.63 -15.09
C VAL A 7 -29.50 -62.31 -15.10
N ILE A 8 -28.71 -63.07 -15.81
CA ILE A 8 -27.27 -62.87 -15.99
C ILE A 8 -27.04 -61.50 -16.68
N ILE A 9 -27.80 -61.21 -17.74
CA ILE A 9 -27.70 -59.94 -18.47
C ILE A 9 -28.05 -58.78 -17.55
N ALA A 10 -29.11 -58.89 -16.73
CA ALA A 10 -29.50 -57.84 -15.79
C ALA A 10 -28.41 -57.60 -14.73
N VAL A 11 -27.81 -58.63 -14.17
CA VAL A 11 -26.72 -58.52 -13.20
C VAL A 11 -25.48 -57.84 -13.82
N VAL A 12 -25.11 -58.23 -15.04
CA VAL A 12 -24.00 -57.58 -15.75
C VAL A 12 -24.27 -56.13 -16.02
N LEU A 13 -25.48 -55.75 -16.44
CA LEU A 13 -25.88 -54.35 -16.64
C LEU A 13 -25.78 -53.54 -15.33
N ILE A 14 -26.23 -54.09 -14.21
CA ILE A 14 -26.12 -53.44 -12.89
C ILE A 14 -24.63 -53.21 -12.52
N ILE A 15 -23.77 -54.19 -12.71
CA ILE A 15 -22.33 -54.05 -12.43
C ILE A 15 -21.72 -52.97 -13.32
N VAL A 16 -22.07 -52.92 -14.60
CA VAL A 16 -21.59 -51.90 -15.54
C VAL A 16 -22.06 -50.51 -15.11
N ILE A 17 -23.31 -50.33 -14.69
CA ILE A 17 -23.83 -49.05 -14.20
C ILE A 17 -23.08 -48.62 -12.93
N ILE A 18 -22.86 -49.54 -12.00
CA ILE A 18 -22.09 -49.24 -10.77
C ILE A 18 -20.65 -48.84 -11.13
N ALA A 19 -20.00 -49.55 -12.04
CA ALA A 19 -18.63 -49.24 -12.48
C ALA A 19 -18.56 -47.85 -13.16
N ILE A 20 -19.53 -47.53 -14.02
CA ILE A 20 -19.62 -46.21 -14.66
C ILE A 20 -19.84 -45.11 -13.60
N THR A 21 -20.79 -45.28 -12.70
CA THR A 21 -21.07 -44.27 -11.64
C THR A 21 -19.90 -44.09 -10.70
N MET A 22 -19.18 -45.13 -10.33
CA MET A 22 -17.94 -45.04 -9.56
C MET A 22 -16.84 -44.36 -10.38
N GLY A 23 -16.67 -44.70 -11.63
CA GLY A 23 -15.71 -44.06 -12.52
C GLY A 23 -15.95 -42.56 -12.68
N VAL A 24 -17.22 -42.15 -12.88
CA VAL A 24 -17.60 -40.74 -12.98
C VAL A 24 -17.26 -40.00 -11.66
N LYS A 25 -17.60 -40.54 -10.50
CA LYS A 25 -17.29 -39.96 -9.20
C LYS A 25 -15.78 -39.80 -8.97
N VAL A 26 -14.98 -40.80 -9.42
CA VAL A 26 -13.52 -40.69 -9.32
C VAL A 26 -12.99 -39.61 -10.25
N LEU A 27 -13.47 -39.53 -11.49
CA LEU A 27 -13.09 -38.48 -12.43
C LEU A 27 -13.49 -37.09 -11.90
N GLU A 28 -14.70 -36.96 -11.38
CA GLU A 28 -15.15 -35.70 -10.75
C GLU A 28 -14.24 -35.30 -9.59
N ARG A 29 -13.80 -36.23 -8.78
CA ARG A 29 -12.90 -35.93 -7.63
C ARG A 29 -11.58 -35.32 -8.07
N PHE A 30 -11.03 -35.72 -9.20
CA PHE A 30 -9.74 -35.27 -9.72
C PHE A 30 -9.87 -34.18 -10.82
N SER A 31 -11.10 -33.84 -11.26
CA SER A 31 -11.31 -32.78 -12.23
C SER A 31 -11.11 -31.42 -11.60
N TYR A 32 -10.57 -30.49 -12.36
CA TYR A 32 -10.39 -29.09 -11.90
C TYR A 32 -11.73 -28.36 -11.81
N SER A 33 -11.93 -27.60 -10.72
CA SER A 33 -13.04 -26.67 -10.62
C SER A 33 -12.92 -25.59 -11.68
N LYS A 34 -14.07 -25.20 -12.24
CA LYS A 34 -14.21 -24.06 -13.15
C LYS A 34 -14.88 -22.86 -12.48
N GLU A 35 -15.26 -23.04 -11.22
CA GLU A 35 -15.86 -21.97 -10.43
C GLU A 35 -14.85 -20.83 -10.23
N ARG A 36 -15.34 -19.62 -10.31
CA ARG A 36 -14.55 -18.41 -10.10
C ARG A 36 -14.89 -17.77 -8.77
N MET A 37 -13.86 -17.33 -8.09
CA MET A 37 -13.99 -16.53 -6.85
C MET A 37 -14.69 -15.22 -7.16
N ASP A 38 -15.58 -14.79 -6.28
CA ASP A 38 -16.07 -13.42 -6.29
C ASP A 38 -14.93 -12.46 -5.89
N LEU A 39 -14.47 -11.67 -6.85
CA LEU A 39 -13.32 -10.80 -6.67
C LEU A 39 -13.63 -9.59 -5.78
N GLY A 40 -14.90 -9.16 -5.70
CA GLY A 40 -15.33 -8.16 -4.74
C GLY A 40 -15.05 -8.61 -3.32
N SER A 41 -15.53 -9.82 -2.97
CA SER A 41 -15.27 -10.44 -1.67
C SER A 41 -13.78 -10.74 -1.45
N TYR A 42 -13.06 -11.18 -2.49
CA TYR A 42 -11.64 -11.50 -2.39
C TYR A 42 -10.79 -10.28 -2.01
N TYR A 43 -11.06 -9.12 -2.60
CA TYR A 43 -10.36 -7.87 -2.32
C TYR A 43 -11.04 -7.01 -1.23
N GLY A 44 -12.23 -7.39 -0.75
CA GLY A 44 -13.02 -6.60 0.20
C GLY A 44 -13.51 -5.29 -0.38
N ILE A 45 -13.96 -5.31 -1.64
CA ILE A 45 -14.51 -4.14 -2.37
C ILE A 45 -16.02 -4.17 -2.25
N GLU A 46 -16.62 -3.08 -1.79
CA GLU A 46 -18.05 -2.93 -1.60
C GLU A 46 -18.70 -2.03 -2.65
N SER A 47 -17.93 -1.11 -3.21
CA SER A 47 -18.40 -0.16 -4.23
C SER A 47 -17.50 -0.12 -5.47
N GLY A 48 -18.03 0.45 -6.56
CA GLY A 48 -17.25 0.65 -7.78
C GLY A 48 -16.17 1.74 -7.68
N GLU A 49 -16.20 2.54 -6.62
CA GLU A 49 -15.18 3.56 -6.32
C GLU A 49 -14.05 3.04 -5.43
N ASP A 50 -14.27 1.92 -4.73
CA ASP A 50 -13.24 1.34 -3.88
C ASP A 50 -12.06 0.83 -4.71
N VAL A 51 -10.86 1.03 -4.18
CA VAL A 51 -9.61 0.52 -4.73
C VAL A 51 -8.94 -0.36 -3.69
N ALA A 52 -8.80 -1.64 -3.97
CA ALA A 52 -8.05 -2.54 -3.11
C ALA A 52 -6.56 -2.19 -3.14
N LEU A 53 -5.87 -2.31 -2.02
CA LEU A 53 -4.44 -2.07 -1.91
C LEU A 53 -3.70 -3.40 -1.85
N VAL A 54 -2.81 -3.62 -2.83
CA VAL A 54 -1.88 -4.75 -2.84
C VAL A 54 -0.47 -4.18 -2.67
N LEU A 55 0.02 -4.19 -1.45
CA LEU A 55 1.31 -3.62 -1.09
C LEU A 55 2.36 -4.71 -0.89
N ASN A 56 3.43 -4.70 -1.67
CA ASN A 56 4.52 -5.68 -1.59
C ASN A 56 4.02 -7.13 -1.59
N ASN A 57 3.09 -7.45 -2.46
CA ASN A 57 2.42 -8.75 -2.56
C ASN A 57 1.59 -9.14 -1.33
N GLU A 58 0.99 -8.19 -0.66
CA GLU A 58 0.04 -8.39 0.43
C GLU A 58 -1.21 -7.53 0.23
N ILE A 59 -2.40 -8.12 0.34
CA ILE A 59 -3.67 -7.37 0.29
C ILE A 59 -3.89 -6.72 1.64
N LYS A 60 -4.07 -5.40 1.65
CA LYS A 60 -4.34 -4.62 2.86
C LYS A 60 -5.85 -4.49 3.12
N GLU A 61 -6.20 -4.32 4.39
CA GLU A 61 -7.60 -4.13 4.79
C GLU A 61 -8.12 -2.76 4.34
N GLU A 62 -7.27 -1.74 4.40
CA GLU A 62 -7.56 -0.38 3.97
C GLU A 62 -7.83 -0.32 2.47
N LYS A 63 -8.67 0.61 2.08
CA LYS A 63 -9.03 0.85 0.68
C LYS A 63 -8.68 2.27 0.27
N GLY A 64 -8.31 2.41 -0.98
CA GLY A 64 -8.30 3.69 -1.63
C GLY A 64 -9.64 3.98 -2.30
N ARG A 65 -9.74 5.16 -2.87
CA ARG A 65 -10.89 5.61 -3.66
C ARG A 65 -10.46 5.93 -5.08
N LEU A 66 -11.24 5.49 -6.04
CA LEU A 66 -11.10 5.88 -7.44
C LEU A 66 -11.91 7.15 -7.70
N SER A 67 -11.25 8.22 -8.11
CA SER A 67 -11.89 9.45 -8.58
C SER A 67 -11.16 9.96 -9.82
N GLU A 68 -11.90 10.26 -10.87
CA GLU A 68 -11.38 10.77 -12.17
C GLU A 68 -10.21 9.94 -12.73
N GLY A 69 -10.26 8.61 -12.52
CA GLY A 69 -9.24 7.67 -13.00
C GLY A 69 -7.96 7.61 -12.15
N ARG A 70 -7.94 8.27 -11.00
CA ARG A 70 -6.83 8.30 -10.03
C ARG A 70 -7.22 7.61 -8.74
N CYS A 71 -6.22 7.03 -8.09
CA CYS A 71 -6.38 6.44 -6.75
C CYS A 71 -6.00 7.45 -5.68
N TYR A 72 -6.89 7.65 -4.74
CA TYR A 72 -6.69 8.48 -3.55
C TYR A 72 -6.64 7.59 -2.32
N LEU A 73 -5.78 7.91 -1.38
CA LEU A 73 -5.66 7.21 -0.11
C LEU A 73 -5.95 8.14 1.06
N PRO A 74 -6.69 7.67 2.08
CA PRO A 74 -6.77 8.36 3.36
C PRO A 74 -5.38 8.65 3.91
N LEU A 75 -5.17 9.83 4.48
CA LEU A 75 -3.86 10.27 4.98
C LEU A 75 -3.28 9.29 6.02
N ASP A 76 -4.12 8.68 6.85
CA ASP A 76 -3.67 7.65 7.80
C ASP A 76 -3.09 6.42 7.09
N THR A 77 -3.64 6.05 5.93
CA THR A 77 -3.12 4.96 5.09
C THR A 77 -1.79 5.35 4.44
N VAL A 78 -1.68 6.61 3.99
CA VAL A 78 -0.41 7.16 3.49
C VAL A 78 0.66 7.11 4.57
N HIS A 79 0.35 7.52 5.81
CA HIS A 79 1.26 7.44 6.94
C HIS A 79 1.68 6.01 7.28
N ALA A 80 0.73 5.08 7.29
CA ALA A 80 0.99 3.71 7.69
C ALA A 80 1.90 2.96 6.70
N TYR A 81 1.81 3.27 5.41
CA TYR A 81 2.41 2.43 4.36
C TYR A 81 3.38 3.14 3.43
N LEU A 82 3.32 4.47 3.32
CA LEU A 82 4.07 5.22 2.32
C LEU A 82 4.99 6.27 2.94
N ASN A 83 4.43 7.32 3.55
CA ASN A 83 5.22 8.45 4.03
C ASN A 83 4.47 9.21 5.13
N ASP A 84 5.04 9.24 6.33
CA ASP A 84 4.49 9.89 7.51
C ASP A 84 4.77 11.41 7.61
N ARG A 85 5.46 11.96 6.60
CA ARG A 85 5.78 13.40 6.54
C ARG A 85 4.69 14.25 5.90
N PHE A 86 3.69 13.64 5.29
CA PHE A 86 2.48 14.35 4.86
C PHE A 86 1.62 14.63 6.08
N TYR A 87 1.03 15.81 6.14
CA TYR A 87 0.06 16.15 7.18
C TYR A 87 -1.03 17.09 6.65
N ALA A 88 -2.19 17.08 7.28
CA ALA A 88 -3.32 17.89 6.88
C ALA A 88 -3.53 19.07 7.84
N ASP A 89 -3.69 20.27 7.30
CA ASP A 89 -4.33 21.35 8.00
C ASP A 89 -5.82 21.32 7.70
N TYR A 90 -6.59 20.81 8.66
CA TYR A 90 -8.04 20.67 8.53
C TYR A 90 -8.80 22.01 8.59
N ASN A 91 -8.19 23.06 9.15
CA ASN A 91 -8.81 24.38 9.23
C ASN A 91 -8.70 25.13 7.90
N GLU A 92 -7.55 25.01 7.25
CA GLU A 92 -7.27 25.65 5.97
C GLU A 92 -7.52 24.72 4.77
N ASN A 93 -7.91 23.46 5.01
CA ASN A 93 -8.12 22.45 3.99
C ASN A 93 -6.88 22.24 3.09
N LEU A 94 -5.70 22.08 3.72
CA LEU A 94 -4.45 21.89 3.01
C LEU A 94 -3.86 20.51 3.30
N LEU A 95 -3.33 19.87 2.26
CA LEU A 95 -2.37 18.77 2.40
C LEU A 95 -0.98 19.36 2.30
N LEU A 96 -0.14 19.08 3.27
CA LEU A 96 1.17 19.68 3.46
C LEU A 96 2.25 18.59 3.42
N TYR A 97 3.40 18.92 2.84
CA TYR A 97 4.60 18.10 2.90
C TYR A 97 5.81 18.98 3.23
N THR A 98 6.60 18.59 4.23
CA THR A 98 7.75 19.36 4.68
C THR A 98 9.04 18.81 4.09
N THR A 99 9.70 19.62 3.29
CA THR A 99 11.08 19.38 2.82
C THR A 99 12.09 20.10 3.74
N PRO A 100 13.41 19.91 3.58
CA PRO A 100 14.41 20.68 4.31
C PRO A 100 14.33 22.19 4.07
N ASP A 101 13.88 22.60 2.88
CA ASP A 101 13.95 23.99 2.42
C ASP A 101 12.60 24.70 2.46
N GLU A 102 11.48 23.98 2.30
CA GLU A 102 10.16 24.57 2.21
C GLU A 102 9.03 23.64 2.70
N ILE A 103 7.84 24.19 2.83
CA ILE A 103 6.61 23.44 3.03
C ILE A 103 5.81 23.50 1.72
N ILE A 104 5.70 22.34 1.06
CA ILE A 104 4.89 22.17 -0.13
C ILE A 104 3.42 22.08 0.31
N ARG A 105 2.55 22.80 -0.39
CA ARG A 105 1.12 22.95 -0.05
C ARG A 105 0.25 22.54 -1.23
N ALA A 106 -0.80 21.77 -0.95
CA ALA A 106 -1.84 21.45 -1.91
C ALA A 106 -3.20 21.77 -1.29
N GLU A 107 -3.97 22.62 -1.95
CA GLU A 107 -5.31 22.99 -1.50
C GLU A 107 -6.29 21.86 -1.81
N GLY A 108 -7.01 21.42 -0.78
CA GLY A 108 -7.97 20.32 -0.89
C GLY A 108 -9.17 20.69 -1.77
N GLY A 109 -9.45 19.86 -2.78
CA GLY A 109 -10.53 20.05 -3.74
C GLY A 109 -10.21 20.98 -4.90
N SER A 110 -9.02 21.61 -4.92
CA SER A 110 -8.57 22.47 -6.01
C SER A 110 -7.62 21.74 -6.94
N ALA A 111 -7.73 22.00 -8.25
CA ALA A 111 -6.79 21.45 -9.22
C ALA A 111 -5.40 22.07 -9.04
N GLY A 112 -4.39 21.23 -8.94
CA GLY A 112 -3.00 21.64 -8.90
C GLY A 112 -2.44 22.00 -10.28
N GLU A 113 -1.16 22.31 -10.36
CA GLU A 113 -0.46 22.70 -11.60
C GLU A 113 -0.54 21.65 -12.70
N GLU A 114 -0.66 20.38 -12.34
CA GLU A 114 -0.77 19.26 -13.31
C GLU A 114 -2.21 18.99 -13.77
N GLY A 115 -3.16 19.85 -13.41
CA GLY A 115 -4.54 19.80 -13.89
C GLY A 115 -5.41 18.73 -13.23
N TYR A 116 -4.98 18.15 -12.11
CA TYR A 116 -5.79 17.25 -11.29
C TYR A 116 -5.81 17.72 -9.83
N VAL A 117 -6.77 17.22 -9.06
CA VAL A 117 -6.92 17.53 -7.64
C VAL A 117 -5.91 16.69 -6.83
N PRO A 118 -4.87 17.27 -6.20
CA PRO A 118 -3.85 16.50 -5.46
C PRO A 118 -4.37 15.91 -4.15
N ALA A 119 -5.37 16.53 -3.55
CA ALA A 119 -6.00 16.08 -2.30
C ALA A 119 -7.43 16.57 -2.19
N PHE A 120 -8.26 15.90 -1.44
CA PHE A 120 -9.60 16.39 -1.08
C PHE A 120 -10.04 15.86 0.30
N MET A 121 -10.99 16.58 0.89
CA MET A 121 -11.60 16.18 2.16
C MET A 121 -12.79 15.26 1.89
N ASP A 122 -12.77 14.06 2.47
CA ASP A 122 -13.91 13.16 2.47
C ASP A 122 -14.28 12.75 3.90
N ASN A 123 -15.53 12.98 4.28
CA ASN A 123 -16.05 12.65 5.61
C ASN A 123 -15.17 13.10 6.79
N GLY A 124 -14.45 14.23 6.62
CA GLY A 124 -13.55 14.79 7.63
C GLY A 124 -12.15 14.17 7.66
N VAL A 125 -11.81 13.34 6.67
CA VAL A 125 -10.47 12.80 6.45
C VAL A 125 -9.89 13.39 5.18
N MET A 126 -8.62 13.75 5.21
CA MET A 126 -7.90 14.19 4.01
C MET A 126 -7.44 12.98 3.22
N ASP A 127 -7.85 12.90 1.96
CA ASP A 127 -7.38 11.91 0.99
C ASP A 127 -6.36 12.53 0.05
N GLY A 128 -5.22 11.87 -0.13
CA GLY A 128 -4.15 12.29 -1.06
C GLY A 128 -4.09 11.39 -2.29
N ALA A 129 -3.96 11.99 -3.47
CA ALA A 129 -3.74 11.25 -4.72
C ALA A 129 -2.40 10.51 -4.68
N LEU A 130 -2.37 9.23 -5.07
CA LEU A 130 -1.13 8.44 -5.14
C LEU A 130 -0.09 9.08 -6.07
N ASP A 131 -0.55 9.66 -7.18
CA ASP A 131 0.33 10.41 -8.10
C ASP A 131 1.02 11.60 -7.42
N TYR A 132 0.32 12.28 -6.50
CA TYR A 132 0.87 13.40 -5.75
C TYR A 132 1.84 12.92 -4.67
N VAL A 133 1.44 11.92 -3.86
CA VAL A 133 2.28 11.34 -2.81
C VAL A 133 3.58 10.74 -3.38
N LYS A 134 3.52 10.20 -4.60
CA LYS A 134 4.67 9.58 -5.27
C LYS A 134 5.80 10.57 -5.57
N LYS A 135 5.52 11.86 -5.72
CA LYS A 135 6.54 12.88 -6.01
C LYS A 135 7.60 12.95 -4.89
N ASP A 136 7.16 12.77 -3.66
CA ASP A 136 7.98 12.91 -2.45
C ASP A 136 8.14 11.60 -1.68
N THR A 137 7.91 10.46 -2.36
CA THR A 137 7.97 9.14 -1.70
C THR A 137 8.53 8.08 -2.65
N ASN A 138 9.43 7.26 -2.13
CA ASN A 138 10.04 6.17 -2.91
C ASN A 138 9.12 4.96 -3.00
N PHE A 139 8.20 4.96 -3.94
CA PHE A 139 7.38 3.80 -4.30
C PHE A 139 6.99 3.81 -5.76
N SER A 140 6.60 2.65 -6.27
CA SER A 140 5.93 2.52 -7.56
C SER A 140 4.53 1.97 -7.37
N PHE A 141 3.61 2.32 -8.26
CA PHE A 141 2.28 1.72 -8.27
C PHE A 141 1.73 1.58 -9.69
N GLU A 142 0.82 0.63 -9.82
CA GLU A 142 0.00 0.44 -11.01
C GLU A 142 -1.46 0.34 -10.58
N LEU A 143 -2.34 1.08 -11.27
CA LEU A 143 -3.77 1.02 -11.04
C LEU A 143 -4.40 0.06 -12.05
N VAL A 144 -4.95 -1.04 -11.56
CA VAL A 144 -5.55 -2.10 -12.36
C VAL A 144 -7.06 -2.12 -12.14
N GLN A 145 -7.81 -2.36 -13.21
CA GLN A 145 -9.28 -2.44 -13.17
C GLN A 145 -9.77 -3.88 -13.20
N GLY A 146 -11.02 -4.08 -12.79
CA GLY A 146 -11.75 -5.32 -12.83
C GLY A 146 -11.31 -6.40 -11.82
N PRO A 147 -11.48 -6.17 -10.51
CA PRO A 147 -11.89 -4.98 -9.77
C PRO A 147 -10.73 -3.98 -9.60
N ASN A 148 -11.09 -2.74 -9.22
CA ASN A 148 -10.09 -1.70 -9.03
C ASN A 148 -9.12 -2.06 -7.91
N ARG A 149 -7.83 -2.03 -8.21
CA ARG A 149 -6.76 -2.25 -7.24
C ARG A 149 -5.51 -1.47 -7.59
N ALA A 150 -4.85 -0.96 -6.59
CA ALA A 150 -3.54 -0.36 -6.70
C ALA A 150 -2.49 -1.39 -6.23
N VAL A 151 -1.61 -1.78 -7.14
CA VAL A 151 -0.48 -2.67 -6.84
C VAL A 151 0.73 -1.78 -6.55
N LEU A 152 1.15 -1.74 -5.28
CA LEU A 152 2.18 -0.84 -4.78
C LEU A 152 3.44 -1.63 -4.40
N THR A 153 4.59 -1.06 -4.71
CA THR A 153 5.89 -1.57 -4.31
C THR A 153 6.67 -0.48 -3.60
N THR A 154 7.00 -0.73 -2.34
CA THR A 154 7.84 0.14 -1.48
C THR A 154 9.11 -0.58 -1.01
N SER A 155 9.17 -1.90 -1.17
CA SER A 155 10.30 -2.73 -0.76
C SER A 155 10.96 -3.35 -1.99
N TRP A 156 12.25 -3.17 -2.07
CA TRP A 156 13.11 -3.57 -3.19
C TRP A 156 14.09 -4.64 -2.70
N GLY A 157 14.57 -5.48 -3.58
CA GLY A 157 15.54 -6.51 -3.23
C GLY A 157 15.28 -7.85 -3.92
N GLU A 158 15.87 -8.91 -3.38
CA GLU A 158 15.76 -10.24 -3.97
C GLU A 158 14.41 -10.89 -3.69
N HIS A 159 13.87 -11.53 -4.72
CA HIS A 159 12.67 -12.35 -4.64
C HIS A 159 12.79 -13.57 -5.56
N GLN A 160 12.00 -14.60 -5.29
CA GLN A 160 11.91 -15.76 -6.16
C GLN A 160 10.85 -15.52 -7.24
N ALA A 161 11.20 -15.81 -8.47
CA ALA A 161 10.30 -15.69 -9.61
C ALA A 161 10.28 -17.00 -10.41
N ALA A 162 9.19 -17.24 -11.09
CA ALA A 162 9.04 -18.33 -12.05
C ALA A 162 8.22 -17.87 -13.26
N ASP A 163 8.32 -18.61 -14.35
CA ASP A 163 7.48 -18.42 -15.53
C ASP A 163 6.38 -19.50 -15.56
N ILE A 164 5.21 -19.13 -16.07
CA ILE A 164 4.12 -20.08 -16.32
C ILE A 164 4.48 -20.92 -17.53
N LYS A 165 4.63 -22.21 -17.33
CA LYS A 165 5.00 -23.16 -18.37
C LYS A 165 3.91 -23.41 -19.40
N LYS A 166 2.66 -23.37 -18.98
CA LYS A 166 1.47 -23.64 -19.78
C LYS A 166 0.27 -22.94 -19.19
N ASP A 167 -0.62 -22.44 -20.04
CA ASP A 167 -1.88 -21.81 -19.64
C ASP A 167 -2.53 -22.56 -18.47
N THR A 168 -2.84 -21.83 -17.41
CA THR A 168 -3.41 -22.36 -16.18
C THR A 168 -4.16 -21.26 -15.43
N ALA A 169 -4.75 -21.62 -14.28
CA ALA A 169 -5.42 -20.67 -13.40
C ALA A 169 -4.62 -20.50 -12.11
N VAL A 170 -4.56 -19.26 -11.61
CA VAL A 170 -4.24 -18.95 -10.24
C VAL A 170 -5.49 -19.20 -9.40
N ARG A 171 -5.38 -19.99 -8.34
CA ARG A 171 -6.51 -20.43 -7.51
C ARG A 171 -6.43 -19.80 -6.12
N TYR A 172 -7.59 -19.63 -5.49
CA TYR A 172 -7.69 -19.08 -4.15
C TYR A 172 -6.94 -19.90 -3.09
N GLN A 173 -6.97 -21.22 -3.21
CA GLN A 173 -6.24 -22.17 -2.35
C GLN A 173 -5.50 -23.22 -3.18
N GLY A 174 -4.50 -23.86 -2.59
CA GLY A 174 -3.76 -24.96 -3.21
C GLY A 174 -4.63 -26.21 -3.34
N GLY A 175 -5.28 -26.39 -4.48
CA GLY A 175 -6.12 -27.56 -4.74
C GLY A 175 -6.93 -27.47 -6.03
N VAL A 176 -7.13 -28.61 -6.68
CA VAL A 176 -7.87 -28.70 -7.96
C VAL A 176 -9.35 -28.28 -7.85
N LYS A 177 -9.91 -28.29 -6.64
CA LYS A 177 -11.30 -27.89 -6.36
C LYS A 177 -11.46 -26.44 -5.91
N SER A 178 -10.37 -25.76 -5.66
CA SER A 178 -10.39 -24.34 -5.28
C SER A 178 -10.86 -23.47 -6.44
N ASP A 179 -11.52 -22.37 -6.10
CA ASP A 179 -12.01 -21.38 -7.05
C ASP A 179 -10.87 -20.67 -7.77
N ILE A 180 -11.14 -20.24 -8.97
CA ILE A 180 -10.21 -19.52 -9.83
C ILE A 180 -10.25 -18.05 -9.49
N LEU A 181 -9.10 -17.45 -9.21
CA LEU A 181 -8.92 -15.99 -9.07
C LEU A 181 -8.73 -15.37 -10.46
N THR A 182 -7.76 -15.85 -11.21
CA THR A 182 -7.45 -15.34 -12.55
C THR A 182 -6.84 -16.44 -13.43
N ASP A 183 -6.84 -16.24 -14.73
CA ASP A 183 -6.15 -17.10 -15.71
C ASP A 183 -4.80 -16.47 -16.05
N VAL A 184 -3.77 -17.30 -16.14
CA VAL A 184 -2.42 -16.92 -16.55
C VAL A 184 -1.97 -17.72 -17.75
N LYS A 185 -1.16 -17.11 -18.60
CA LYS A 185 -0.70 -17.67 -19.87
C LYS A 185 0.70 -18.23 -19.77
N ALA A 186 1.03 -19.13 -20.68
CA ALA A 186 2.41 -19.58 -20.85
C ALA A 186 3.33 -18.39 -21.12
N GLY A 187 4.42 -18.30 -20.35
CA GLY A 187 5.38 -17.19 -20.40
C GLY A 187 5.09 -16.04 -19.44
N ASP A 188 3.91 -15.98 -18.81
CA ASP A 188 3.66 -14.99 -17.77
C ASP A 188 4.60 -15.21 -16.59
N LYS A 189 5.16 -14.12 -16.06
CA LYS A 189 6.01 -14.14 -14.87
C LYS A 189 5.16 -14.03 -13.62
N VAL A 190 5.51 -14.82 -12.61
CA VAL A 190 4.93 -14.74 -11.26
C VAL A 190 6.02 -14.67 -10.21
N VAL A 191 5.74 -13.99 -9.12
CA VAL A 191 6.58 -14.00 -7.91
C VAL A 191 6.17 -15.19 -7.05
N ILE A 192 7.13 -15.97 -6.59
CA ILE A 192 6.90 -17.07 -5.66
C ILE A 192 6.92 -16.53 -4.24
N LEU A 193 5.80 -16.63 -3.54
CA LEU A 193 5.67 -16.18 -2.15
C LEU A 193 5.95 -17.32 -1.17
N GLU A 194 5.54 -18.54 -1.51
CA GLU A 194 5.72 -19.73 -0.69
C GLU A 194 5.75 -20.99 -1.58
N GLU A 195 6.75 -21.83 -1.40
CA GLU A 195 6.83 -23.14 -2.06
C GLU A 195 6.23 -24.23 -1.17
N MET A 196 5.32 -25.04 -1.73
CA MET A 196 4.72 -26.19 -1.08
C MET A 196 4.94 -27.43 -1.94
N GLU A 197 4.60 -28.61 -1.44
CA GLU A 197 4.89 -29.90 -2.10
C GLU A 197 4.36 -29.99 -3.56
N ASN A 198 3.11 -29.57 -3.80
CA ASN A 198 2.46 -29.72 -5.12
C ASN A 198 1.96 -28.38 -5.69
N TRP A 199 1.91 -27.35 -4.88
CA TRP A 199 1.41 -26.02 -5.20
C TRP A 199 2.38 -24.97 -4.69
N SER A 200 2.48 -23.85 -5.36
CA SER A 200 3.17 -22.68 -4.82
C SER A 200 2.20 -21.52 -4.72
N LYS A 201 2.32 -20.75 -3.63
CA LYS A 201 1.64 -19.47 -3.52
C LYS A 201 2.40 -18.46 -4.36
N VAL A 202 1.69 -17.76 -5.21
CA VAL A 202 2.27 -16.83 -6.18
C VAL A 202 1.56 -15.48 -6.15
N ALA A 203 2.30 -14.44 -6.55
CA ALA A 203 1.75 -13.13 -6.89
C ALA A 203 1.89 -12.91 -8.39
N THR A 204 0.81 -12.44 -9.03
CA THR A 204 0.82 -11.98 -10.41
C THR A 204 1.15 -10.48 -10.48
N SER A 205 1.62 -10.00 -11.62
CA SER A 205 1.96 -8.58 -11.80
C SER A 205 0.76 -7.65 -11.62
N ASP A 206 -0.44 -8.14 -11.88
CA ASP A 206 -1.69 -7.40 -11.72
C ASP A 206 -2.34 -7.55 -10.33
N GLY A 207 -1.60 -8.12 -9.35
CA GLY A 207 -1.95 -8.11 -7.93
C GLY A 207 -2.86 -9.23 -7.44
N PHE A 208 -2.98 -10.35 -8.17
CA PHE A 208 -3.60 -11.55 -7.61
C PHE A 208 -2.61 -12.36 -6.79
N LEU A 209 -3.03 -12.78 -5.59
CA LEU A 209 -2.26 -13.62 -4.68
C LEU A 209 -2.99 -14.95 -4.52
N GLY A 210 -2.43 -16.02 -5.06
CA GLY A 210 -3.09 -17.32 -5.05
C GLY A 210 -2.12 -18.46 -5.30
N TYR A 211 -2.63 -19.59 -5.76
CA TYR A 211 -1.88 -20.81 -5.86
C TYR A 211 -1.85 -21.34 -7.30
N VAL A 212 -0.67 -21.79 -7.72
CA VAL A 212 -0.43 -22.47 -9.00
C VAL A 212 0.23 -23.82 -8.72
N GLU A 213 -0.14 -24.86 -9.47
CA GLU A 213 0.55 -26.16 -9.37
C GLU A 213 2.01 -26.05 -9.79
N ASN A 214 2.92 -26.66 -9.03
CA ASN A 214 4.36 -26.63 -9.31
C ASN A 214 4.72 -27.16 -10.69
N LYS A 215 3.99 -28.15 -11.21
CA LYS A 215 4.17 -28.67 -12.58
C LYS A 215 3.85 -27.66 -13.70
N ARG A 216 3.22 -26.54 -13.35
CA ARG A 216 2.88 -25.43 -14.26
C ARG A 216 3.90 -24.29 -14.22
N LEU A 217 4.87 -24.38 -13.32
CA LEU A 217 5.96 -23.42 -13.17
C LEU A 217 7.23 -23.97 -13.85
N GLU A 218 8.02 -23.05 -14.39
CA GLU A 218 9.35 -23.34 -14.92
C GLU A 218 10.26 -22.13 -14.70
N ASN A 219 11.56 -22.30 -14.99
CA ASN A 219 12.55 -21.22 -14.87
C ASN A 219 12.57 -20.54 -13.49
N LEU A 220 12.44 -21.35 -12.42
CA LEU A 220 12.55 -20.82 -11.05
C LEU A 220 13.91 -20.17 -10.85
N ARG A 221 13.92 -18.92 -10.40
CA ARG A 221 15.12 -18.08 -10.27
C ARG A 221 14.97 -16.99 -9.23
N SER A 222 16.10 -16.57 -8.67
CA SER A 222 16.16 -15.34 -7.89
C SER A 222 16.29 -14.14 -8.84
N GLU A 223 15.47 -13.13 -8.63
CA GLU A 223 15.55 -11.83 -9.32
C GLU A 223 15.69 -10.72 -8.28
N THR A 224 16.44 -9.67 -8.65
CA THR A 224 16.54 -8.48 -7.82
C THR A 224 15.59 -7.41 -8.36
N LEU A 225 14.58 -7.06 -7.56
CA LEU A 225 13.72 -5.94 -7.85
C LEU A 225 14.49 -4.66 -7.52
N ILE A 226 14.65 -3.79 -8.51
CA ILE A 226 15.31 -2.49 -8.35
C ILE A 226 14.27 -1.37 -8.38
N PRO A 227 14.50 -0.26 -7.64
CA PRO A 227 13.61 0.89 -7.68
C PRO A 227 13.45 1.43 -9.12
N VAL A 228 12.21 1.64 -9.53
CA VAL A 228 11.87 2.33 -10.78
C VAL A 228 11.20 3.65 -10.40
N THR A 229 11.94 4.50 -9.70
CA THR A 229 11.51 5.82 -9.27
C THR A 229 12.65 6.81 -9.42
N ASP A 230 12.32 8.05 -9.69
CA ASP A 230 13.29 9.17 -9.77
C ASP A 230 13.44 9.86 -8.40
N TYR A 231 12.78 9.34 -7.36
CA TYR A 231 12.80 9.90 -6.02
C TYR A 231 14.22 9.85 -5.43
N GLN A 232 14.64 11.01 -4.94
CA GLN A 232 15.85 11.15 -4.14
C GLN A 232 15.45 11.63 -2.75
N GLU A 233 15.81 10.85 -1.74
CA GLU A 233 15.49 11.25 -0.37
C GLU A 233 16.19 12.55 0.00
N PRO A 234 15.44 13.61 0.41
CA PRO A 234 16.04 14.86 0.84
C PRO A 234 16.91 14.67 2.10
N GLU A 235 18.06 15.32 2.13
CA GLU A 235 18.91 15.29 3.30
C GLU A 235 18.41 16.30 4.35
N TYR A 236 17.79 15.77 5.42
CA TYR A 236 17.34 16.56 6.56
C TYR A 236 18.47 16.79 7.55
N THR A 237 18.95 18.03 7.62
CA THR A 237 19.96 18.42 8.60
C THR A 237 19.30 18.80 9.92
N SER A 238 19.90 18.42 11.02
CA SER A 238 19.50 18.86 12.35
C SER A 238 20.68 19.47 13.09
N ILE A 239 20.46 20.58 13.77
CA ILE A 239 21.45 21.19 14.64
C ILE A 239 21.61 20.27 15.85
N ARG A 240 22.73 19.53 15.90
CA ARG A 240 23.10 18.70 17.05
C ARG A 240 24.22 19.35 17.81
N ARG A 241 24.16 19.30 19.14
CA ARG A 241 25.23 19.70 20.02
C ARG A 241 25.85 18.47 20.68
N ASP A 242 27.13 18.53 20.97
CA ASP A 242 27.91 17.47 21.62
C ASP A 242 27.66 17.36 23.15
N HIS A 243 26.84 18.23 23.67
CA HIS A 243 26.50 18.30 25.09
C HIS A 243 25.00 18.47 25.33
N LYS A 244 24.58 18.18 26.56
CA LYS A 244 23.17 18.36 26.96
C LYS A 244 22.82 19.86 26.96
N ILE A 245 21.63 20.16 26.43
CA ILE A 245 21.08 21.52 26.45
C ILE A 245 20.33 21.70 27.77
N SER A 246 20.76 22.71 28.51
CA SER A 246 20.04 23.25 29.66
C SER A 246 19.53 24.64 29.28
N LEU A 247 18.22 24.72 28.96
CA LEU A 247 17.61 25.91 28.40
C LEU A 247 16.70 26.59 29.43
N GLY A 248 16.87 27.91 29.54
CA GLY A 248 15.98 28.79 30.32
C GLY A 248 15.16 29.71 29.42
N TRP A 249 13.89 29.89 29.76
CA TRP A 249 13.03 30.89 29.15
C TRP A 249 13.13 32.19 29.91
N HIS A 250 13.34 33.33 29.22
CA HIS A 250 13.36 34.64 29.82
C HIS A 250 12.27 35.52 29.23
N GLN A 251 11.35 35.98 30.10
CA GLN A 251 10.27 36.84 29.65
C GLN A 251 10.80 38.28 29.47
N VAL A 252 10.72 38.80 28.25
CA VAL A 252 11.02 40.19 27.91
C VAL A 252 9.73 40.87 27.51
N THR A 253 9.35 41.93 28.21
CA THR A 253 8.06 42.61 28.00
C THR A 253 8.19 43.95 27.26
N SER A 254 9.42 44.42 27.07
CA SER A 254 9.71 45.66 26.34
C SER A 254 11.16 45.68 25.86
N GLU A 255 11.47 46.47 24.86
CA GLU A 255 12.84 46.65 24.38
C GLU A 255 13.82 47.08 25.49
N ALA A 256 13.39 47.94 26.38
CA ALA A 256 14.20 48.37 27.53
C ALA A 256 14.51 47.24 28.52
N ALA A 257 13.67 46.23 28.61
CA ALA A 257 13.87 45.04 29.47
C ALA A 257 15.02 44.14 29.01
N ASN A 258 15.53 44.29 27.78
CA ASN A 258 16.69 43.54 27.31
C ASN A 258 17.94 43.80 28.17
N SER A 259 18.10 44.97 28.70
CA SER A 259 19.23 45.33 29.56
C SER A 259 19.26 44.56 30.89
N THR A 260 18.15 43.95 31.31
CA THR A 260 18.06 43.16 32.54
C THR A 260 18.59 41.74 32.37
N LEU A 261 18.76 41.25 31.13
CA LEU A 261 19.13 39.87 30.82
C LEU A 261 20.48 39.50 31.47
N SER A 262 21.50 40.34 31.38
CA SER A 262 22.81 40.10 32.01
C SER A 262 22.70 39.94 33.53
N THR A 263 21.91 40.78 34.17
CA THR A 263 21.70 40.73 35.63
C THR A 263 20.97 39.44 36.06
N VAL A 264 20.02 38.97 35.25
CA VAL A 264 19.30 37.73 35.54
C VAL A 264 20.23 36.51 35.35
N LEU A 265 21.16 36.58 34.42
CA LEU A 265 22.10 35.49 34.14
C LEU A 265 23.26 35.42 35.14
N ASP A 266 23.64 36.51 35.79
CA ASP A 266 24.75 36.58 36.75
C ASP A 266 24.66 35.57 37.91
N GLY A 267 23.44 35.16 38.29
CA GLY A 267 23.19 34.20 39.36
C GLY A 267 22.90 32.77 38.87
N VAL A 268 22.95 32.49 37.56
CA VAL A 268 22.54 31.21 36.98
C VAL A 268 23.76 30.36 36.66
N SER A 269 23.79 29.14 37.17
CA SER A 269 24.82 28.17 36.86
C SER A 269 24.21 26.94 36.15
N GLY A 270 24.97 26.33 35.20
CA GLY A 270 24.56 25.11 34.52
C GLY A 270 23.59 25.30 33.35
N MET A 271 23.14 26.49 33.07
CA MET A 271 22.37 26.86 31.89
C MET A 271 23.32 27.21 30.73
N ASN A 272 23.09 26.70 29.55
CA ASN A 272 23.94 26.97 28.38
C ASN A 272 23.17 27.51 27.17
N VAL A 273 21.84 27.59 27.28
CA VAL A 273 20.97 28.21 26.27
C VAL A 273 19.92 29.05 26.96
N ILE A 274 19.65 30.24 26.41
CA ILE A 274 18.56 31.10 26.86
C ILE A 274 17.64 31.40 25.67
N SER A 275 16.34 31.39 25.91
CA SER A 275 15.31 31.73 24.91
C SER A 275 14.49 32.91 25.43
N PRO A 276 14.84 34.15 25.07
CA PRO A 276 14.04 35.33 25.41
C PRO A 276 12.77 35.40 24.57
N THR A 277 11.70 35.96 25.13
CA THR A 277 10.44 36.20 24.44
C THR A 277 10.50 37.47 23.58
N TRP A 278 11.38 37.50 22.61
CA TRP A 278 11.60 38.67 21.75
C TRP A 278 10.61 38.80 20.61
N PHE A 279 9.97 37.68 20.22
CA PHE A 279 9.09 37.60 19.04
C PHE A 279 7.65 37.41 19.51
N PHE A 280 6.73 38.15 18.91
CA PHE A 280 5.30 37.97 19.11
C PHE A 280 4.53 38.35 17.84
N LEU A 281 3.33 37.80 17.66
CA LEU A 281 2.46 38.17 16.57
C LEU A 281 1.82 39.53 16.87
N SER A 282 1.83 40.42 15.87
CA SER A 282 1.23 41.77 16.00
C SER A 282 -0.25 41.78 15.67
N ASP A 283 -0.69 40.79 14.87
CA ASP A 283 -2.07 40.66 14.37
C ASP A 283 -2.42 39.19 14.03
N ASN A 284 -3.63 38.98 13.54
CA ASN A 284 -4.12 37.69 13.14
C ASN A 284 -3.65 37.29 11.72
N GLU A 285 -2.95 38.13 10.99
CA GLU A 285 -2.41 37.86 9.65
C GLU A 285 -1.02 37.22 9.70
N GLY A 286 -0.49 36.99 10.91
CA GLY A 286 0.79 36.32 11.11
C GLY A 286 2.01 37.22 11.03
N ILE A 287 1.82 38.55 11.01
CA ILE A 287 2.93 39.49 11.06
C ILE A 287 3.56 39.43 12.46
N PHE A 288 4.85 39.18 12.51
CA PHE A 288 5.57 39.17 13.79
C PHE A 288 6.44 40.40 14.00
N VAL A 289 6.59 40.77 15.27
CA VAL A 289 7.41 41.87 15.71
C VAL A 289 8.51 41.34 16.62
N SER A 290 9.70 41.93 16.52
CA SER A 290 10.83 41.63 17.40
C SER A 290 11.10 42.85 18.31
N ILE A 291 11.21 42.60 19.62
CA ILE A 291 11.68 43.55 20.62
C ILE A 291 13.10 43.24 21.11
N GLY A 292 13.79 42.32 20.44
CA GLY A 292 15.19 42.01 20.70
C GLY A 292 16.08 43.20 20.36
N SER A 293 17.03 43.54 21.25
CA SER A 293 18.08 44.50 20.95
C SER A 293 19.22 43.84 20.16
N LYS A 294 19.87 44.60 19.29
CA LYS A 294 21.08 44.17 18.58
C LYS A 294 22.29 44.11 19.50
#